data_a4c3950e709eda78f2ffb54ad79f7bfe
#
_entry.id   a4c3950e709eda78f2ffb54ad79f7bfe
#
_cell.length_a   1.000
_cell.length_b   1.000
_cell.length_c   1.000
_cell.angle_alpha   90.00
_cell.angle_beta   90.00
_cell.angle_gamma   90.00
#
_symmetry.space_group_name_H-M   'P 1'
#
loop_
_entity.id
_entity.type
_entity.pdbx_description
1 polymer ?
#
loop_
_entity_poly.entity_id
_entity_poly.type
_entity_poly.pdbx_seq_one_letter_code
_entity_poly.pdbx_strand_id
1 'polypeptide(L)'
;MNHDNKSQWNSSLAFLMSMIGAAVGLGNIWRFSYVLYSNGGGSFFIPYFVAIGLLGIPFLILEYGLGFKFKTSFSNLLHKIRPRFEVIGWVLGLLAFGVVTYYMVILAWDIVYLGASPFLAWGENPAGFFLNYVGGDSTISDWSHLILPTVAGLVIVWVMIWFISKKELNSGIGKVSKVLIPLLFVIMAAIVIFSLTLPGHNLGIETLLTPDWSVLFDVNIWLAAFSQIIFSLSLGMAIALTYASYLPEDSKLINNVLIVVSSNSGFEIFTAFGVFSILGFMSVTSGVPIESLIRQGTGLVFIVFPTIFNTMGIAGKILGPLFFLAILFAGITSALGFLEPLLNSVCDKFGFTRKKSASILCGVGFVISMFFTCGISSYLVEIVDGFLNQFGILFLIALQCIIFGWILGIDDLIEVVNKDSVMHVGKLWVTIIKYILPVSYTHLRAHETDSYL
;
A
#
# COMPACT_ATOMS: atom_id res chain seq x y z
N MET A 1 -3.39 33.97 5.13
CA MET A 1 -3.03 33.17 6.32
C MET A 1 -1.52 33.04 6.36
N ASN A 2 -0.89 33.41 7.45
CA ASN A 2 0.56 33.36 7.59
C ASN A 2 1.06 31.94 7.37
N HIS A 3 2.02 31.77 6.47
CA HIS A 3 2.67 30.49 6.16
C HIS A 3 3.47 29.89 7.35
N ASP A 4 3.68 30.66 8.40
CA ASP A 4 4.56 30.31 9.54
C ASP A 4 3.99 29.29 10.55
N ASN A 5 2.78 28.75 10.33
CA ASN A 5 2.12 27.89 11.32
C ASN A 5 1.67 26.51 10.76
N LYS A 6 2.26 26.04 9.65
CA LYS A 6 2.01 24.64 9.23
C LYS A 6 2.81 23.68 10.14
N SER A 7 2.14 22.63 10.62
CA SER A 7 2.80 21.54 11.35
C SER A 7 3.98 21.00 10.54
N GLN A 8 5.16 20.94 11.13
CA GLN A 8 6.35 20.33 10.56
C GLN A 8 6.69 19.03 11.29
N TRP A 9 7.36 18.11 10.62
CA TRP A 9 7.92 16.95 11.29
C TRP A 9 8.98 17.38 12.31
N ASN A 10 8.81 16.90 13.56
CA ASN A 10 9.75 17.20 14.64
C ASN A 10 11.03 16.35 14.62
N SER A 11 11.09 15.34 13.75
CA SER A 11 12.27 14.51 13.53
C SER A 11 12.22 13.80 12.19
N SER A 12 13.38 13.59 11.58
CA SER A 12 13.54 12.78 10.37
C SER A 12 13.02 11.36 10.57
N LEU A 13 13.19 10.78 11.77
CA LEU A 13 12.65 9.46 12.08
C LEU A 13 11.12 9.41 12.02
N ALA A 14 10.42 10.46 12.48
CA ALA A 14 8.96 10.49 12.39
C ALA A 14 8.47 10.50 10.95
N PHE A 15 9.13 11.30 10.10
CA PHE A 15 8.86 11.33 8.67
C PHE A 15 9.13 9.97 8.01
N LEU A 16 10.33 9.40 8.22
CA LEU A 16 10.73 8.13 7.63
C LEU A 16 9.80 6.98 8.04
N MET A 17 9.48 6.86 9.33
CA MET A 17 8.55 5.82 9.79
C MET A 17 7.15 6.01 9.23
N SER A 18 6.68 7.26 9.07
CA SER A 18 5.38 7.53 8.47
C SER A 18 5.36 7.21 6.97
N MET A 19 6.43 7.52 6.23
CA MET A 19 6.55 7.19 4.81
C MET A 19 6.71 5.70 4.58
N ILE A 20 7.57 5.02 5.36
CA ILE A 20 7.69 3.55 5.30
C ILE A 20 6.33 2.90 5.61
N GLY A 21 5.62 3.40 6.64
CA GLY A 21 4.30 2.87 6.98
C GLY A 21 3.21 3.16 5.96
N ALA A 22 3.33 4.24 5.19
CA ALA A 22 2.41 4.50 4.08
C ALA A 22 2.70 3.62 2.86
N ALA A 23 3.97 3.24 2.64
CA ALA A 23 4.40 2.36 1.57
C ALA A 23 4.22 0.88 1.94
N VAL A 24 4.69 0.45 3.12
CA VAL A 24 4.55 -0.93 3.60
C VAL A 24 3.10 -1.20 4.00
N GLY A 25 2.35 -1.76 3.08
CA GLY A 25 0.94 -2.10 3.25
C GLY A 25 0.67 -3.59 3.12
N LEU A 26 -0.61 -3.91 2.99
CA LEU A 26 -1.08 -5.28 2.82
C LEU A 26 -0.50 -5.93 1.55
N GLY A 27 -0.33 -5.15 0.48
CA GLY A 27 0.22 -5.62 -0.78
C GLY A 27 1.64 -6.17 -0.69
N ASN A 28 2.48 -5.62 0.19
CA ASN A 28 3.84 -6.10 0.43
C ASN A 28 3.89 -7.50 1.06
N ILE A 29 2.82 -7.88 1.77
CA ILE A 29 2.73 -9.18 2.44
C ILE A 29 2.25 -10.26 1.47
N TRP A 30 1.19 -10.00 0.69
CA TRP A 30 0.59 -11.06 -0.12
C TRP A 30 0.75 -10.86 -1.64
N ARG A 31 0.67 -9.60 -2.14
CA ARG A 31 0.70 -9.35 -3.58
C ARG A 31 2.09 -9.60 -4.17
N PHE A 32 3.13 -9.08 -3.53
CA PHE A 32 4.51 -9.21 -4.03
C PHE A 32 4.92 -10.68 -4.18
N SER A 33 4.63 -11.51 -3.17
CA SER A 33 4.95 -12.95 -3.20
C SER A 33 4.31 -13.65 -4.40
N TYR A 34 3.03 -13.34 -4.67
CA TYR A 34 2.30 -13.87 -5.81
C TYR A 34 2.87 -13.36 -7.15
N VAL A 35 3.10 -12.05 -7.26
CA VAL A 35 3.62 -11.43 -8.49
C VAL A 35 5.02 -11.98 -8.82
N LEU A 36 5.90 -12.11 -7.82
CA LEU A 36 7.24 -12.69 -7.99
C LEU A 36 7.16 -14.12 -8.55
N TYR A 37 6.35 -14.97 -7.94
CA TYR A 37 6.17 -16.35 -8.40
C TYR A 37 5.57 -16.42 -9.80
N SER A 38 4.45 -15.73 -10.04
CA SER A 38 3.68 -15.81 -11.30
C SER A 38 4.42 -15.22 -12.50
N ASN A 39 5.48 -14.47 -12.26
CA ASN A 39 6.26 -13.79 -13.31
C ASN A 39 7.69 -14.31 -13.43
N GLY A 40 7.88 -15.63 -13.24
CA GLY A 40 9.15 -16.31 -13.50
C GLY A 40 10.08 -16.40 -12.30
N GLY A 41 9.58 -16.24 -11.08
CA GLY A 41 10.34 -16.46 -9.85
C GLY A 41 11.58 -15.57 -9.77
N GLY A 42 12.74 -16.18 -9.56
CA GLY A 42 13.99 -15.43 -9.40
C GLY A 42 14.37 -14.52 -10.56
N SER A 43 13.93 -14.81 -11.80
CA SER A 43 14.20 -13.92 -12.95
C SER A 43 13.46 -12.59 -12.88
N PHE A 44 12.32 -12.53 -12.16
CA PHE A 44 11.53 -11.31 -11.96
C PHE A 44 12.29 -10.20 -11.23
N PHE A 45 13.32 -10.54 -10.45
CA PHE A 45 14.13 -9.51 -9.77
C PHE A 45 14.79 -8.53 -10.75
N ILE A 46 15.11 -8.95 -11.98
CA ILE A 46 15.70 -8.05 -12.99
C ILE A 46 14.74 -6.91 -13.34
N PRO A 47 13.53 -7.17 -13.90
CA PRO A 47 12.59 -6.09 -14.20
C PRO A 47 12.14 -5.34 -12.95
N TYR A 48 12.06 -6.00 -11.79
CA TYR A 48 11.71 -5.37 -10.52
C TYR A 48 12.72 -4.29 -10.09
N PHE A 49 14.03 -4.59 -10.08
CA PHE A 49 15.05 -3.60 -9.74
C PHE A 49 15.19 -2.51 -10.80
N VAL A 50 14.97 -2.83 -12.08
CA VAL A 50 14.92 -1.83 -13.15
C VAL A 50 13.73 -0.88 -12.93
N ALA A 51 12.56 -1.39 -12.56
CA ALA A 51 11.39 -0.57 -12.25
C ALA A 51 11.62 0.33 -11.02
N ILE A 52 12.32 -0.15 -9.98
CA ILE A 52 12.74 0.70 -8.85
C ILE A 52 13.60 1.85 -9.34
N GLY A 53 14.62 1.58 -10.16
CA GLY A 53 15.58 2.58 -10.63
C GLY A 53 15.00 3.58 -11.63
N LEU A 54 14.15 3.13 -12.54
CA LEU A 54 13.60 3.97 -13.61
C LEU A 54 12.27 4.65 -13.24
N LEU A 55 11.51 4.06 -12.33
CA LEU A 55 10.19 4.58 -11.95
C LEU A 55 10.14 4.97 -10.47
N GLY A 56 10.39 4.03 -9.57
CA GLY A 56 10.16 4.21 -8.13
C GLY A 56 10.94 5.38 -7.55
N ILE A 57 12.25 5.33 -7.64
CA ILE A 57 13.15 6.38 -7.11
C ILE A 57 12.91 7.72 -7.83
N PRO A 58 12.90 7.81 -9.17
CA PRO A 58 12.71 9.08 -9.85
C PRO A 58 11.38 9.77 -9.53
N PHE A 59 10.29 9.01 -9.43
CA PHE A 59 8.97 9.57 -9.15
C PHE A 59 8.83 10.00 -7.68
N LEU A 60 9.36 9.23 -6.72
CA LEU A 60 9.38 9.66 -5.31
C LEU A 60 10.23 10.93 -5.11
N ILE A 61 11.37 11.07 -5.81
CA ILE A 61 12.16 12.31 -5.79
C ILE A 61 11.33 13.49 -6.32
N LEU A 62 10.53 13.29 -7.37
CA LEU A 62 9.61 14.30 -7.88
C LEU A 62 8.58 14.72 -6.83
N GLU A 63 7.86 13.75 -6.24
CA GLU A 63 6.84 14.03 -5.22
C GLU A 63 7.44 14.71 -3.99
N TYR A 64 8.62 14.27 -3.50
CA TYR A 64 9.30 14.90 -2.37
C TYR A 64 9.74 16.32 -2.72
N GLY A 65 10.34 16.52 -3.89
CA GLY A 65 10.79 17.84 -4.34
C GLY A 65 9.63 18.84 -4.46
N LEU A 66 8.51 18.41 -5.04
CA LEU A 66 7.30 19.23 -5.16
C LEU A 66 6.69 19.56 -3.78
N GLY A 67 6.50 18.56 -2.92
CA GLY A 67 5.97 18.78 -1.59
C GLY A 67 6.85 19.71 -0.75
N PHE A 68 8.15 19.48 -0.78
CA PHE A 68 9.14 20.27 -0.04
C PHE A 68 9.24 21.72 -0.55
N LYS A 69 9.26 21.92 -1.87
CA LYS A 69 9.37 23.26 -2.49
C LYS A 69 8.12 24.10 -2.26
N PHE A 70 6.92 23.53 -2.45
CA PHE A 70 5.68 24.29 -2.45
C PHE A 70 4.97 24.36 -1.11
N LYS A 71 5.27 23.45 -0.17
CA LYS A 71 4.71 23.44 1.21
C LYS A 71 3.18 23.58 1.27
N THR A 72 2.47 22.92 0.37
CA THR A 72 1.02 23.06 0.22
C THR A 72 0.37 21.71 -0.11
N SER A 73 -0.97 21.63 -0.02
CA SER A 73 -1.71 20.44 -0.46
C SER A 73 -1.62 20.26 -1.97
N PHE A 74 -1.83 19.03 -2.44
CA PHE A 74 -1.73 18.68 -3.85
C PHE A 74 -2.72 19.45 -4.73
N SER A 75 -3.98 19.58 -4.30
CA SER A 75 -5.00 20.35 -5.01
C SER A 75 -4.61 21.84 -5.14
N ASN A 76 -4.06 22.43 -4.08
CA ASN A 76 -3.62 23.82 -4.09
C ASN A 76 -2.33 24.02 -4.91
N LEU A 77 -1.42 23.05 -4.93
CA LEU A 77 -0.28 23.04 -5.81
C LEU A 77 -0.71 23.13 -7.30
N LEU A 78 -1.63 22.26 -7.69
CA LEU A 78 -2.15 22.24 -9.05
C LEU A 78 -2.92 23.54 -9.41
N HIS A 79 -3.66 24.10 -8.45
CA HIS A 79 -4.29 25.42 -8.60
C HIS A 79 -3.27 26.52 -8.89
N LYS A 80 -2.14 26.52 -8.17
CA LYS A 80 -1.06 27.51 -8.38
C LYS A 80 -0.41 27.38 -9.75
N ILE A 81 -0.32 26.18 -10.33
CA ILE A 81 0.18 25.98 -11.70
C ILE A 81 -0.81 26.55 -12.71
N ARG A 82 -2.06 26.10 -12.65
CA ARG A 82 -3.20 26.66 -13.41
C ARG A 82 -4.49 26.42 -12.61
N PRO A 83 -5.36 27.44 -12.42
CA PRO A 83 -6.59 27.26 -11.61
C PRO A 83 -7.48 26.09 -12.04
N ARG A 84 -7.53 25.79 -13.34
CA ARG A 84 -8.32 24.66 -13.88
C ARG A 84 -7.76 23.29 -13.47
N PHE A 85 -6.49 23.18 -13.13
CA PHE A 85 -5.87 21.91 -12.73
C PHE A 85 -6.22 21.51 -11.28
N GLU A 86 -6.77 22.42 -10.50
CA GLU A 86 -7.26 22.11 -9.14
C GLU A 86 -8.20 20.90 -9.12
N VAL A 87 -9.06 20.77 -10.15
CA VAL A 87 -9.99 19.64 -10.30
C VAL A 87 -9.24 18.29 -10.30
N ILE A 88 -8.10 18.20 -10.97
CA ILE A 88 -7.29 16.99 -11.01
C ILE A 88 -6.80 16.61 -9.61
N GLY A 89 -6.43 17.60 -8.81
CA GLY A 89 -6.02 17.39 -7.41
C GLY A 89 -7.15 16.84 -6.54
N TRP A 90 -8.37 17.34 -6.74
CA TRP A 90 -9.54 16.84 -6.05
C TRP A 90 -9.92 15.42 -6.50
N VAL A 91 -9.87 15.14 -7.81
CA VAL A 91 -10.12 13.80 -8.34
C VAL A 91 -9.14 12.79 -7.75
N LEU A 92 -7.84 13.12 -7.70
CA LEU A 92 -6.84 12.25 -7.08
C LEU A 92 -7.12 12.02 -5.59
N GLY A 93 -7.42 13.09 -4.84
CA GLY A 93 -7.76 12.97 -3.42
C GLY A 93 -8.98 12.10 -3.18
N LEU A 94 -10.00 12.21 -4.03
CA LEU A 94 -11.22 11.38 -3.96
C LEU A 94 -10.96 9.93 -4.36
N LEU A 95 -10.08 9.67 -5.34
CA LEU A 95 -9.68 8.29 -5.68
C LEU A 95 -8.90 7.64 -4.53
N ALA A 96 -7.92 8.33 -3.95
CA ALA A 96 -7.22 7.85 -2.77
C ALA A 96 -8.18 7.59 -1.59
N PHE A 97 -9.17 8.45 -1.40
CA PHE A 97 -10.21 8.27 -0.39
C PHE A 97 -11.12 7.08 -0.70
N GLY A 98 -11.46 6.86 -1.97
CA GLY A 98 -12.17 5.66 -2.42
C GLY A 98 -11.42 4.38 -2.05
N VAL A 99 -10.10 4.36 -2.23
CA VAL A 99 -9.25 3.25 -1.77
C VAL A 99 -9.40 3.06 -0.26
N VAL A 100 -9.33 4.13 0.54
CA VAL A 100 -9.50 4.04 2.00
C VAL A 100 -10.82 3.36 2.36
N THR A 101 -11.92 3.65 1.67
CA THR A 101 -13.25 3.15 2.08
C THR A 101 -13.38 1.63 2.02
N TYR A 102 -12.90 0.96 0.96
CA TYR A 102 -12.90 -0.50 0.92
C TYR A 102 -11.73 -1.11 1.71
N TYR A 103 -10.58 -0.42 1.80
CA TYR A 103 -9.43 -0.86 2.57
C TYR A 103 -9.75 -1.01 4.07
N MET A 104 -10.60 -0.11 4.61
CA MET A 104 -11.11 -0.23 5.99
C MET A 104 -11.93 -1.49 6.20
N VAL A 105 -12.60 -2.00 5.17
CA VAL A 105 -13.35 -3.26 5.27
C VAL A 105 -12.40 -4.45 5.36
N ILE A 106 -11.31 -4.45 4.61
CA ILE A 106 -10.26 -5.48 4.72
C ILE A 106 -9.66 -5.47 6.14
N LEU A 107 -9.41 -4.29 6.70
CA LEU A 107 -8.96 -4.17 8.09
C LEU A 107 -10.04 -4.59 9.11
N ALA A 108 -11.31 -4.40 8.79
CA ALA A 108 -12.41 -4.92 9.62
C ALA A 108 -12.41 -6.47 9.63
N TRP A 109 -12.18 -7.11 8.49
CA TRP A 109 -11.98 -8.55 8.42
C TRP A 109 -10.78 -8.99 9.26
N ASP A 110 -9.68 -8.25 9.18
CA ASP A 110 -8.47 -8.51 9.96
C ASP A 110 -8.72 -8.42 11.49
N ILE A 111 -9.49 -7.44 11.96
CA ILE A 111 -9.91 -7.32 13.36
C ILE A 111 -10.70 -8.56 13.81
N VAL A 112 -11.61 -9.07 12.98
CA VAL A 112 -12.38 -10.28 13.29
C VAL A 112 -11.44 -11.48 13.42
N TYR A 113 -10.51 -11.64 12.46
CA TYR A 113 -9.53 -12.72 12.48
C TYR A 113 -8.51 -12.60 13.63
N LEU A 114 -8.09 -11.38 13.98
CA LEU A 114 -7.25 -11.14 15.15
C LEU A 114 -7.92 -11.64 16.42
N GLY A 115 -9.21 -11.37 16.58
CA GLY A 115 -10.01 -11.87 17.72
C GLY A 115 -10.24 -13.38 17.69
N ALA A 116 -10.39 -13.97 16.51
CA ALA A 116 -10.62 -15.40 16.30
C ALA A 116 -9.36 -16.26 16.45
N SER A 117 -8.19 -15.72 16.12
CA SER A 117 -6.94 -16.46 15.93
C SER A 117 -6.37 -17.14 17.19
N PRO A 118 -6.46 -16.60 18.43
CA PRO A 118 -5.96 -17.31 19.61
C PRO A 118 -6.66 -18.65 19.86
N PHE A 119 -7.90 -18.76 19.37
CA PHE A 119 -8.76 -19.93 19.55
C PHE A 119 -8.86 -20.77 18.29
N LEU A 120 -8.30 -20.34 17.14
CA LEU A 120 -8.52 -20.89 15.80
C LEU A 120 -10.03 -21.04 15.52
N ALA A 121 -10.81 -19.99 15.84
CA ALA A 121 -12.27 -20.04 15.84
C ALA A 121 -12.90 -20.24 14.45
N TRP A 122 -12.12 -20.16 13.37
CA TRP A 122 -12.55 -20.56 12.02
C TRP A 122 -12.72 -22.07 11.83
N GLY A 123 -12.29 -22.90 12.81
CA GLY A 123 -12.47 -24.35 12.81
C GLY A 123 -11.79 -25.06 11.63
N GLU A 124 -12.37 -26.19 11.21
CA GLU A 124 -11.84 -27.02 10.12
C GLU A 124 -12.16 -26.46 8.72
N ASN A 125 -13.05 -25.46 8.63
CA ASN A 125 -13.43 -24.83 7.36
C ASN A 125 -13.19 -23.31 7.34
N PRO A 126 -11.92 -22.86 7.23
CA PRO A 126 -11.60 -21.43 7.16
C PRO A 126 -12.27 -20.70 5.98
N ALA A 127 -12.47 -21.38 4.85
CA ALA A 127 -13.18 -20.80 3.71
C ALA A 127 -14.64 -20.51 4.05
N GLY A 128 -15.33 -21.46 4.66
CA GLY A 128 -16.70 -21.25 5.13
C GLY A 128 -16.79 -20.17 6.22
N PHE A 129 -15.81 -20.09 7.12
CA PHE A 129 -15.77 -19.01 8.11
C PHE A 129 -15.63 -17.65 7.44
N PHE A 130 -14.71 -17.50 6.45
CA PHE A 130 -14.57 -16.25 5.72
C PHE A 130 -15.86 -15.88 4.98
N LEU A 131 -16.40 -16.78 4.17
CA LEU A 131 -17.56 -16.49 3.33
C LEU A 131 -18.85 -16.24 4.14
N ASN A 132 -19.09 -16.98 5.19
CA ASN A 132 -20.36 -16.89 5.93
C ASN A 132 -20.35 -15.89 7.08
N TYR A 133 -19.18 -15.59 7.68
CA TYR A 133 -19.10 -14.77 8.90
C TYR A 133 -18.32 -13.48 8.74
N VAL A 134 -17.52 -13.32 7.67
CA VAL A 134 -16.59 -12.18 7.55
C VAL A 134 -16.68 -11.48 6.22
N GLY A 135 -16.35 -12.14 5.10
CA GLY A 135 -16.20 -11.53 3.79
C GLY A 135 -17.45 -11.58 2.91
N GLY A 136 -18.47 -12.33 3.33
CA GLY A 136 -19.70 -12.56 2.57
C GLY A 136 -19.55 -13.60 1.47
N ASP A 137 -20.67 -14.24 1.14
CA ASP A 137 -20.77 -15.19 0.04
C ASP A 137 -20.70 -14.46 -1.29
N SER A 138 -20.00 -15.03 -2.26
CA SER A 138 -19.72 -14.43 -3.58
C SER A 138 -20.91 -14.40 -4.56
N THR A 139 -22.13 -14.61 -4.08
CA THR A 139 -23.33 -14.49 -4.93
C THR A 139 -23.73 -13.03 -5.10
N ILE A 140 -23.67 -12.54 -6.34
CA ILE A 140 -23.93 -11.13 -6.74
C ILE A 140 -25.32 -10.60 -6.32
N SER A 141 -26.22 -11.46 -5.87
CA SER A 141 -27.60 -11.12 -5.54
C SER A 141 -27.86 -10.77 -4.07
N ASP A 142 -26.91 -10.98 -3.17
CA ASP A 142 -27.17 -10.86 -1.73
C ASP A 142 -26.72 -9.51 -1.14
N TRP A 143 -27.54 -8.48 -1.39
CA TRP A 143 -27.47 -7.19 -0.71
C TRP A 143 -28.33 -7.14 0.55
N SER A 144 -28.98 -8.24 0.93
CA SER A 144 -30.11 -8.24 1.85
C SER A 144 -29.74 -8.15 3.33
N HIS A 145 -28.49 -8.48 3.69
CA HIS A 145 -28.06 -8.47 5.08
C HIS A 145 -26.65 -7.91 5.27
N LEU A 146 -26.44 -7.29 6.43
CA LEU A 146 -25.13 -6.81 6.88
C LEU A 146 -24.41 -7.91 7.65
N ILE A 147 -23.11 -8.05 7.39
CA ILE A 147 -22.24 -8.99 8.11
C ILE A 147 -21.80 -8.32 9.41
N LEU A 148 -22.52 -8.60 10.50
CA LEU A 148 -22.35 -7.92 11.79
C LEU A 148 -20.92 -7.96 12.36
N PRO A 149 -20.16 -9.08 12.32
CA PRO A 149 -18.77 -9.08 12.76
C PRO A 149 -17.91 -8.06 11.99
N THR A 150 -18.09 -7.98 10.67
CA THR A 150 -17.39 -7.02 9.82
C THR A 150 -17.81 -5.59 10.14
N VAL A 151 -19.10 -5.32 10.37
CA VAL A 151 -19.57 -4.00 10.82
C VAL A 151 -18.91 -3.60 12.16
N ALA A 152 -18.83 -4.51 13.13
CA ALA A 152 -18.17 -4.24 14.40
C ALA A 152 -16.68 -3.92 14.22
N GLY A 153 -15.96 -4.73 13.42
CA GLY A 153 -14.58 -4.45 13.04
C GLY A 153 -14.43 -3.10 12.34
N LEU A 154 -15.34 -2.76 11.43
CA LEU A 154 -15.33 -1.50 10.69
C LEU A 154 -15.48 -0.28 11.60
N VAL A 155 -16.37 -0.35 12.61
CA VAL A 155 -16.49 0.70 13.62
C VAL A 155 -15.18 0.88 14.38
N ILE A 156 -14.55 -0.22 14.81
CA ILE A 156 -13.28 -0.18 15.55
C ILE A 156 -12.20 0.50 14.70
N VAL A 157 -12.01 0.08 13.46
CA VAL A 157 -10.95 0.61 12.57
C VAL A 157 -11.18 2.09 12.26
N TRP A 158 -12.40 2.51 11.91
CA TRP A 158 -12.69 3.92 11.63
C TRP A 158 -12.54 4.81 12.88
N VAL A 159 -12.90 4.32 14.05
CA VAL A 159 -12.67 5.04 15.32
C VAL A 159 -11.17 5.18 15.57
N MET A 160 -10.35 4.14 15.32
CA MET A 160 -8.90 4.21 15.46
C MET A 160 -8.29 5.25 14.51
N ILE A 161 -8.64 5.20 13.21
CA ILE A 161 -8.17 6.16 12.21
C ILE A 161 -8.60 7.59 12.56
N TRP A 162 -9.85 7.81 12.95
CA TRP A 162 -10.33 9.11 13.40
C TRP A 162 -9.54 9.64 14.61
N PHE A 163 -9.28 8.77 15.60
CA PHE A 163 -8.57 9.15 16.82
C PHE A 163 -7.13 9.58 16.54
N ILE A 164 -6.49 8.98 15.53
CA ILE A 164 -5.13 9.30 15.11
C ILE A 164 -5.14 10.55 14.22
N SER A 165 -5.98 10.58 13.19
CA SER A 165 -6.01 11.63 12.16
C SER A 165 -6.46 13.00 12.68
N LYS A 166 -7.30 13.06 13.72
CA LYS A 166 -7.73 14.31 14.34
C LYS A 166 -6.64 15.02 15.16
N LYS A 167 -5.56 14.30 15.52
CA LYS A 167 -4.43 14.86 16.23
C LYS A 167 -3.50 15.59 15.26
N GLU A 168 -2.61 16.41 15.80
CA GLU A 168 -1.56 17.03 15.02
C GLU A 168 -0.59 15.98 14.46
N LEU A 169 0.10 16.33 13.38
CA LEU A 169 0.99 15.45 12.62
C LEU A 169 1.92 14.59 13.50
N ASN A 170 2.64 15.24 14.41
CA ASN A 170 3.64 14.56 15.24
C ASN A 170 3.05 13.72 16.39
N SER A 171 1.95 14.18 16.99
CA SER A 171 1.25 13.47 18.07
C SER A 171 0.26 12.40 17.57
N GLY A 172 -0.15 12.49 16.32
CA GLY A 172 -0.99 11.52 15.61
C GLY A 172 -0.15 10.54 14.81
N ILE A 173 -0.07 10.76 13.51
CA ILE A 173 0.57 9.87 12.54
C ILE A 173 2.03 9.59 12.93
N GLY A 174 2.83 10.63 13.23
CA GLY A 174 4.24 10.47 13.53
C GLY A 174 4.51 9.62 14.78
N LYS A 175 3.70 9.76 15.84
CA LYS A 175 3.85 8.94 17.05
C LYS A 175 3.46 7.50 16.80
N VAL A 176 2.35 7.28 16.10
CA VAL A 176 1.83 5.95 15.79
C VAL A 176 2.80 5.19 14.90
N SER A 177 3.27 5.80 13.81
CA SER A 177 4.20 5.15 12.88
C SER A 177 5.54 4.80 13.53
N LYS A 178 6.07 5.66 14.43
CA LYS A 178 7.30 5.36 15.18
C LYS A 178 7.20 4.11 16.08
N VAL A 179 6.01 3.70 16.45
CA VAL A 179 5.79 2.51 17.28
C VAL A 179 5.39 1.32 16.41
N LEU A 180 4.40 1.50 15.52
CA LEU A 180 3.83 0.38 14.77
C LEU A 180 4.79 -0.18 13.73
N ILE A 181 5.59 0.67 13.06
CA ILE A 181 6.47 0.19 12.00
C ILE A 181 7.63 -0.66 12.52
N PRO A 182 8.42 -0.24 13.52
CA PRO A 182 9.43 -1.13 14.10
C PRO A 182 8.83 -2.43 14.65
N LEU A 183 7.65 -2.35 15.29
CA LEU A 183 7.00 -3.54 15.83
C LEU A 183 6.52 -4.48 14.72
N LEU A 184 5.98 -3.95 13.62
CA LEU A 184 5.65 -4.71 12.41
C LEU A 184 6.89 -5.47 11.89
N PHE A 185 8.03 -4.79 11.74
CA PHE A 185 9.26 -5.42 11.27
C PHE A 185 9.74 -6.54 12.21
N VAL A 186 9.67 -6.32 13.52
CA VAL A 186 10.05 -7.34 14.52
C VAL A 186 9.12 -8.54 14.47
N ILE A 187 7.80 -8.34 14.40
CA ILE A 187 6.83 -9.42 14.30
C ILE A 187 7.03 -10.21 13.01
N MET A 188 7.16 -9.53 11.87
CA MET A 188 7.39 -10.19 10.58
C MET A 188 8.73 -10.94 10.56
N ALA A 189 9.78 -10.38 11.16
CA ALA A 189 11.06 -11.06 11.29
C ALA A 189 10.91 -12.37 12.11
N ALA A 190 10.19 -12.32 13.21
CA ALA A 190 9.93 -13.51 14.03
C ALA A 190 9.15 -14.58 13.24
N ILE A 191 8.11 -14.17 12.49
CA ILE A 191 7.31 -15.09 11.66
C ILE A 191 8.18 -15.72 10.55
N VAL A 192 8.96 -14.91 9.83
CA VAL A 192 9.82 -15.40 8.75
C VAL A 192 10.90 -16.32 9.28
N ILE A 193 11.61 -15.94 10.34
CA ILE A 193 12.65 -16.80 10.95
C ILE A 193 12.04 -18.12 11.42
N PHE A 194 10.88 -18.09 12.05
CA PHE A 194 10.19 -19.31 12.45
C PHE A 194 9.79 -20.16 11.23
N SER A 195 9.26 -19.56 10.18
CA SER A 195 8.84 -20.28 8.97
C SER A 195 9.99 -21.02 8.28
N LEU A 196 11.22 -20.47 8.34
CA LEU A 196 12.43 -21.09 7.83
C LEU A 196 12.88 -22.33 8.64
N THR A 197 12.33 -22.56 9.82
CA THR A 197 12.59 -23.78 10.63
C THR A 197 11.59 -24.89 10.36
N LEU A 198 10.52 -24.64 9.63
CA LEU A 198 9.47 -25.62 9.35
C LEU A 198 9.92 -26.68 8.32
N PRO A 199 9.50 -27.95 8.44
CA PRO A 199 9.76 -28.95 7.41
C PRO A 199 9.13 -28.54 6.08
N GLY A 200 9.85 -28.69 4.98
CA GLY A 200 9.37 -28.30 3.64
C GLY A 200 9.58 -26.84 3.27
N HIS A 201 10.15 -25.99 4.14
CA HIS A 201 10.47 -24.59 3.79
C HIS A 201 11.33 -24.47 2.53
N ASN A 202 12.29 -25.39 2.33
CA ASN A 202 13.15 -25.40 1.14
C ASN A 202 12.35 -25.52 -0.16
N LEU A 203 11.32 -26.38 -0.19
CA LEU A 203 10.43 -26.51 -1.35
C LEU A 203 9.79 -25.16 -1.70
N GLY A 204 9.31 -24.43 -0.69
CA GLY A 204 8.73 -23.11 -0.90
C GLY A 204 9.74 -22.11 -1.46
N ILE A 205 10.93 -22.05 -0.88
CA ILE A 205 11.99 -21.13 -1.35
C ILE A 205 12.44 -21.48 -2.75
N GLU A 206 12.65 -22.76 -3.07
CA GLU A 206 12.99 -23.22 -4.42
C GLU A 206 11.90 -22.85 -5.43
N THR A 207 10.63 -23.06 -5.08
CA THR A 207 9.47 -22.66 -5.93
C THR A 207 9.46 -21.16 -6.17
N LEU A 208 9.75 -20.34 -5.16
CA LEU A 208 9.79 -18.88 -5.28
C LEU A 208 10.94 -18.39 -6.15
N LEU A 209 12.13 -18.99 -5.98
CA LEU A 209 13.36 -18.45 -6.54
C LEU A 209 13.83 -19.14 -7.82
N THR A 210 13.26 -20.30 -8.19
CA THR A 210 13.64 -20.97 -9.44
C THR A 210 13.38 -20.03 -10.62
N PRO A 211 14.45 -19.62 -11.37
CA PRO A 211 14.31 -18.62 -12.39
C PRO A 211 13.81 -19.23 -13.71
N ASP A 212 12.85 -18.63 -14.32
CA ASP A 212 12.50 -18.83 -15.73
C ASP A 212 13.04 -17.66 -16.56
N TRP A 213 14.18 -17.83 -17.18
CA TRP A 213 14.83 -16.79 -17.97
C TRP A 213 14.10 -16.47 -19.28
N SER A 214 13.24 -17.37 -19.78
CA SER A 214 12.51 -17.16 -21.02
C SER A 214 11.51 -15.99 -20.90
N VAL A 215 10.98 -15.74 -19.69
CA VAL A 215 9.99 -14.69 -19.43
C VAL A 215 10.55 -13.28 -19.59
N LEU A 216 11.87 -13.07 -19.53
CA LEU A 216 12.45 -11.74 -19.69
C LEU A 216 12.20 -11.08 -21.05
N PHE A 217 11.85 -11.88 -22.05
CA PHE A 217 11.48 -11.41 -23.39
C PHE A 217 9.98 -11.10 -23.52
N ASP A 218 9.18 -11.43 -22.50
CA ASP A 218 7.76 -11.09 -22.45
C ASP A 218 7.56 -9.67 -21.83
N VAL A 219 6.91 -8.80 -22.59
CA VAL A 219 6.60 -7.43 -22.15
C VAL A 219 5.73 -7.42 -20.88
N ASN A 220 4.85 -8.43 -20.72
CA ASN A 220 3.95 -8.50 -19.56
C ASN A 220 4.70 -8.59 -18.22
N ILE A 221 5.84 -9.24 -18.19
CA ILE A 221 6.67 -9.35 -16.97
C ILE A 221 7.22 -7.98 -16.55
N TRP A 222 7.65 -7.16 -17.52
CA TRP A 222 8.09 -5.80 -17.28
C TRP A 222 6.94 -4.93 -16.79
N LEU A 223 5.75 -5.08 -17.40
CA LEU A 223 4.55 -4.36 -16.97
C LEU A 223 4.15 -4.75 -15.54
N ALA A 224 4.19 -6.04 -15.19
CA ALA A 224 3.94 -6.52 -13.84
C ALA A 224 4.92 -5.92 -12.82
N ALA A 225 6.21 -5.81 -13.17
CA ALA A 225 7.22 -5.19 -12.30
C ALA A 225 6.98 -3.69 -12.10
N PHE A 226 6.69 -2.95 -13.16
CA PHE A 226 6.36 -1.53 -13.05
C PHE A 226 5.08 -1.31 -12.26
N SER A 227 4.04 -2.10 -12.50
CA SER A 227 2.79 -2.08 -11.73
C SER A 227 3.06 -2.37 -10.25
N GLN A 228 3.86 -3.38 -9.93
CA GLN A 228 4.22 -3.71 -8.54
C GLN A 228 4.87 -2.52 -7.83
N ILE A 229 5.81 -1.82 -8.48
CA ILE A 229 6.49 -0.66 -7.87
C ILE A 229 5.54 0.52 -7.65
N ILE A 230 4.61 0.76 -8.58
CA ILE A 230 3.59 1.81 -8.41
C ILE A 230 2.78 1.56 -7.14
N PHE A 231 2.26 0.34 -6.97
CA PHE A 231 1.45 -0.02 -5.82
C PHE A 231 2.26 -0.07 -4.53
N SER A 232 3.40 -0.74 -4.55
CA SER A 232 4.25 -0.96 -3.37
C SER A 232 4.75 0.35 -2.75
N LEU A 233 5.13 1.32 -3.58
CA LEU A 233 5.59 2.63 -3.11
C LEU A 233 4.47 3.68 -3.03
N SER A 234 3.22 3.30 -3.31
CA SER A 234 2.05 4.21 -3.32
C SER A 234 2.29 5.46 -4.17
N LEU A 235 2.90 5.29 -5.36
CA LEU A 235 3.28 6.39 -6.25
C LEU A 235 2.06 7.09 -6.84
N GLY A 236 2.15 8.40 -7.01
CA GLY A 236 1.15 9.20 -7.70
C GLY A 236 -0.15 9.43 -6.94
N MET A 237 -0.22 8.99 -5.68
CA MET A 237 -1.38 9.20 -4.79
C MET A 237 -1.26 10.45 -3.92
N ALA A 238 -0.26 11.31 -4.22
CA ALA A 238 0.08 12.51 -3.47
C ALA A 238 0.44 12.29 -1.99
N ILE A 239 0.65 11.05 -1.54
CA ILE A 239 1.03 10.73 -0.17
C ILE A 239 2.43 11.28 0.12
N ALA A 240 3.39 10.91 -0.71
CA ALA A 240 4.77 11.33 -0.58
C ALA A 240 4.93 12.85 -0.68
N LEU A 241 4.24 13.48 -1.63
CA LEU A 241 4.17 14.94 -1.76
C LEU A 241 3.60 15.58 -0.48
N THR A 242 2.50 15.06 0.04
CA THR A 242 1.84 15.60 1.23
C THR A 242 2.75 15.50 2.46
N TYR A 243 3.36 14.34 2.69
CA TYR A 243 4.28 14.17 3.82
C TYR A 243 5.56 15.00 3.68
N ALA A 244 6.08 15.14 2.44
CA ALA A 244 7.23 16.00 2.18
C ALA A 244 6.91 17.49 2.35
N SER A 245 5.65 17.91 2.19
CA SER A 245 5.25 19.30 2.43
C SER A 245 5.42 19.75 3.88
N TYR A 246 5.53 18.79 4.82
CA TYR A 246 5.76 19.01 6.24
C TYR A 246 7.23 18.87 6.66
N LEU A 247 8.17 18.63 5.72
CA LEU A 247 9.59 18.49 6.02
C LEU A 247 10.22 19.83 6.39
N PRO A 248 11.13 19.90 7.39
CA PRO A 248 11.94 21.07 7.69
C PRO A 248 12.98 21.34 6.59
N GLU A 249 13.53 22.58 6.54
CA GLU A 249 14.39 23.09 5.47
C GLU A 249 15.76 22.38 5.33
N ASP A 250 16.21 21.67 6.37
CA ASP A 250 17.47 20.93 6.43
C ASP A 250 17.34 19.47 6.00
N SER A 251 16.18 19.08 5.40
CA SER A 251 15.89 17.70 5.02
C SER A 251 16.65 17.24 3.79
N LYS A 252 17.25 16.06 3.87
CA LYS A 252 18.00 15.40 2.77
C LYS A 252 17.05 14.54 1.95
N LEU A 253 16.45 15.11 0.89
CA LEU A 253 15.32 14.51 0.19
C LEU A 253 15.69 13.17 -0.48
N ILE A 254 16.76 13.11 -1.26
CA ILE A 254 17.16 11.89 -1.98
C ILE A 254 17.54 10.78 -0.99
N ASN A 255 18.24 11.12 0.10
CA ASN A 255 18.58 10.13 1.12
C ASN A 255 17.32 9.52 1.75
N ASN A 256 16.32 10.33 2.04
CA ASN A 256 15.04 9.86 2.58
C ASN A 256 14.31 8.95 1.58
N VAL A 257 14.32 9.28 0.28
CA VAL A 257 13.76 8.41 -0.77
C VAL A 257 14.44 7.05 -0.78
N LEU A 258 15.78 7.02 -0.77
CA LEU A 258 16.54 5.77 -0.81
C LEU A 258 16.25 4.90 0.43
N ILE A 259 16.15 5.50 1.62
CA ILE A 259 15.80 4.77 2.85
C ILE A 259 14.40 4.17 2.74
N VAL A 260 13.42 4.95 2.27
CA VAL A 260 12.02 4.47 2.14
C VAL A 260 11.93 3.35 1.13
N VAL A 261 12.52 3.51 -0.07
CA VAL A 261 12.50 2.48 -1.12
C VAL A 261 13.19 1.21 -0.65
N SER A 262 14.39 1.32 -0.06
CA SER A 262 15.14 0.15 0.42
C SER A 262 14.41 -0.57 1.55
N SER A 263 13.78 0.16 2.48
CA SER A 263 12.99 -0.44 3.56
C SER A 263 11.75 -1.16 3.04
N ASN A 264 11.03 -0.55 2.09
CA ASN A 264 9.83 -1.12 1.50
C ASN A 264 10.15 -2.38 0.69
N SER A 265 11.12 -2.29 -0.24
CA SER A 265 11.49 -3.42 -1.10
C SER A 265 12.17 -4.54 -0.32
N GLY A 266 12.99 -4.19 0.67
CA GLY A 266 13.58 -5.17 1.59
C GLY A 266 12.52 -5.91 2.40
N PHE A 267 11.50 -5.20 2.88
CA PHE A 267 10.39 -5.81 3.62
C PHE A 267 9.59 -6.78 2.75
N GLU A 268 9.20 -6.42 1.52
CA GLU A 268 8.39 -7.30 0.66
C GLU A 268 9.18 -8.52 0.20
N ILE A 269 10.48 -8.38 -0.13
CA ILE A 269 11.33 -9.52 -0.47
C ILE A 269 11.47 -10.46 0.74
N PHE A 270 11.78 -9.90 1.91
CA PHE A 270 11.91 -10.67 3.14
C PHE A 270 10.61 -11.41 3.51
N THR A 271 9.47 -10.75 3.38
CA THR A 271 8.16 -11.33 3.66
C THR A 271 7.82 -12.46 2.68
N ALA A 272 8.21 -12.33 1.41
CA ALA A 272 7.97 -13.37 0.40
C ALA A 272 8.66 -14.70 0.77
N PHE A 273 9.86 -14.65 1.33
CA PHE A 273 10.52 -15.86 1.87
C PHE A 273 9.67 -16.52 2.95
N GLY A 274 9.10 -15.74 3.87
CA GLY A 274 8.22 -16.28 4.92
C GLY A 274 6.97 -16.93 4.37
N VAL A 275 6.27 -16.23 3.46
CA VAL A 275 5.05 -16.73 2.83
C VAL A 275 5.29 -18.05 2.11
N PHE A 276 6.32 -18.13 1.28
CA PHE A 276 6.61 -19.35 0.52
C PHE A 276 7.15 -20.48 1.39
N SER A 277 7.92 -20.18 2.45
CA SER A 277 8.33 -21.19 3.44
C SER A 277 7.12 -21.85 4.12
N ILE A 278 6.11 -21.06 4.47
CA ILE A 278 4.86 -21.54 5.06
C ILE A 278 4.05 -22.35 4.04
N LEU A 279 3.98 -21.93 2.78
CA LEU A 279 3.32 -22.69 1.71
C LEU A 279 4.02 -24.02 1.44
N GLY A 280 5.35 -24.04 1.45
CA GLY A 280 6.15 -25.27 1.34
C GLY A 280 5.88 -26.24 2.49
N PHE A 281 5.81 -25.74 3.73
CA PHE A 281 5.42 -26.53 4.89
C PHE A 281 4.01 -27.16 4.70
N MET A 282 3.04 -26.36 4.25
CA MET A 282 1.69 -26.87 4.02
C MET A 282 1.67 -27.94 2.93
N SER A 283 2.38 -27.71 1.82
CA SER A 283 2.48 -28.69 0.72
C SER A 283 3.01 -30.04 1.20
N VAL A 284 4.11 -30.04 1.95
CA VAL A 284 4.70 -31.29 2.48
C VAL A 284 3.80 -31.96 3.52
N THR A 285 3.13 -31.18 4.37
CA THR A 285 2.31 -31.73 5.45
C THR A 285 0.97 -32.25 4.97
N SER A 286 0.33 -31.59 3.99
CA SER A 286 -0.99 -31.98 3.46
C SER A 286 -0.90 -32.89 2.22
N GLY A 287 0.28 -33.02 1.60
CA GLY A 287 0.45 -33.73 0.33
C GLY A 287 -0.17 -33.01 -0.89
N VAL A 288 -0.55 -31.73 -0.74
CA VAL A 288 -1.13 -30.91 -1.81
C VAL A 288 -0.01 -30.18 -2.55
N PRO A 289 0.03 -30.19 -3.91
CA PRO A 289 1.03 -29.44 -4.66
C PRO A 289 1.05 -27.95 -4.31
N ILE A 290 2.25 -27.38 -4.15
CA ILE A 290 2.41 -25.98 -3.71
C ILE A 290 1.73 -25.00 -4.67
N GLU A 291 1.70 -25.30 -5.97
CA GLU A 291 1.08 -24.49 -7.01
C GLU A 291 -0.43 -24.30 -6.78
N SER A 292 -1.09 -25.30 -6.22
CA SER A 292 -2.53 -25.24 -5.90
C SER A 292 -2.85 -24.44 -4.64
N LEU A 293 -1.83 -24.18 -3.80
CA LEU A 293 -1.93 -23.40 -2.57
C LEU A 293 -1.68 -21.91 -2.79
N ILE A 294 -1.00 -21.55 -3.88
CA ILE A 294 -0.66 -20.17 -4.21
C ILE A 294 -1.93 -19.45 -4.67
N ARG A 295 -2.33 -18.44 -3.92
CA ARG A 295 -3.49 -17.61 -4.21
C ARG A 295 -3.11 -16.13 -4.14
N GLN A 296 -3.84 -15.31 -4.90
CA GLN A 296 -3.71 -13.86 -4.85
C GLN A 296 -4.68 -13.25 -3.84
N GLY A 297 -4.30 -12.11 -3.26
CA GLY A 297 -5.22 -11.24 -2.54
C GLY A 297 -5.71 -11.78 -1.19
N THR A 298 -6.95 -11.46 -0.88
CA THR A 298 -7.59 -11.75 0.40
C THR A 298 -7.72 -13.25 0.69
N GLY A 299 -7.84 -14.09 -0.34
CA GLY A 299 -7.91 -15.53 -0.19
C GLY A 299 -6.65 -16.15 0.45
N LEU A 300 -5.47 -15.62 0.16
CA LEU A 300 -4.23 -16.08 0.80
C LEU A 300 -4.28 -15.81 2.32
N VAL A 301 -4.67 -14.61 2.71
CA VAL A 301 -4.63 -14.16 4.11
C VAL A 301 -5.75 -14.75 4.95
N PHE A 302 -6.97 -14.75 4.43
CA PHE A 302 -8.17 -15.10 5.22
C PHE A 302 -8.64 -16.54 5.04
N ILE A 303 -8.07 -17.30 4.10
CA ILE A 303 -8.40 -18.71 3.89
C ILE A 303 -7.17 -19.60 4.03
N VAL A 304 -6.09 -19.34 3.25
CA VAL A 304 -4.92 -20.22 3.22
C VAL A 304 -4.15 -20.16 4.53
N PHE A 305 -3.79 -18.96 5.03
CA PHE A 305 -3.06 -18.85 6.29
C PHE A 305 -3.81 -19.44 7.50
N PRO A 306 -5.13 -19.18 7.71
CA PRO A 306 -5.92 -19.86 8.74
C PRO A 306 -5.89 -21.37 8.63
N THR A 307 -5.96 -21.94 7.40
CA THR A 307 -5.83 -23.39 7.19
C THR A 307 -4.46 -23.88 7.65
N ILE A 308 -3.39 -23.14 7.36
CA ILE A 308 -2.04 -23.49 7.78
C ILE A 308 -1.89 -23.42 9.31
N PHE A 309 -2.44 -22.38 9.95
CA PHE A 309 -2.40 -22.25 11.40
C PHE A 309 -3.07 -23.43 12.11
N ASN A 310 -4.14 -24.01 11.52
CA ASN A 310 -4.76 -25.24 12.04
C ASN A 310 -3.76 -26.40 12.07
N THR A 311 -2.95 -26.58 11.02
CA THR A 311 -1.97 -27.69 10.93
C THR A 311 -0.80 -27.52 11.89
N MET A 312 -0.53 -26.29 12.35
CA MET A 312 0.55 -25.97 13.29
C MET A 312 0.17 -26.21 14.77
N GLY A 313 -1.08 -26.49 15.09
CA GLY A 313 -1.56 -26.75 16.47
C GLY A 313 -1.31 -25.56 17.41
N ILE A 314 -0.52 -25.77 18.49
CA ILE A 314 -0.24 -24.71 19.47
C ILE A 314 0.54 -23.53 18.83
N ALA A 315 1.48 -23.81 17.92
CA ALA A 315 2.22 -22.76 17.23
C ALA A 315 1.28 -21.86 16.39
N GLY A 316 0.24 -22.44 15.78
CA GLY A 316 -0.76 -21.69 15.04
C GLY A 316 -1.56 -20.70 15.91
N LYS A 317 -1.84 -21.08 17.18
CA LYS A 317 -2.51 -20.19 18.16
C LYS A 317 -1.66 -19.00 18.60
N ILE A 318 -0.35 -19.05 18.39
CA ILE A 318 0.58 -17.96 18.68
C ILE A 318 0.88 -17.14 17.40
N LEU A 319 1.16 -17.83 16.31
CA LEU A 319 1.50 -17.19 15.03
C LEU A 319 0.30 -16.48 14.40
N GLY A 320 -0.89 -17.03 14.51
CA GLY A 320 -2.10 -16.42 13.98
C GLY A 320 -2.33 -15.00 14.51
N PRO A 321 -2.41 -14.80 15.84
CA PRO A 321 -2.53 -13.45 16.40
C PRO A 321 -1.39 -12.50 16.00
N LEU A 322 -0.14 -12.97 15.97
CA LEU A 322 0.99 -12.17 15.56
C LEU A 322 0.89 -11.76 14.09
N PHE A 323 0.46 -12.66 13.22
CA PHE A 323 0.28 -12.42 11.80
C PHE A 323 -0.82 -11.37 11.54
N PHE A 324 -2.01 -11.54 12.13
CA PHE A 324 -3.10 -10.57 11.98
C PHE A 324 -2.76 -9.23 12.65
N LEU A 325 -2.03 -9.23 13.77
CA LEU A 325 -1.54 -8.00 14.38
C LEU A 325 -0.55 -7.25 13.46
N ALA A 326 0.34 -7.97 12.77
CA ALA A 326 1.24 -7.37 11.79
C ALA A 326 0.48 -6.76 10.61
N ILE A 327 -0.54 -7.45 10.09
CA ILE A 327 -1.45 -6.96 9.05
C ILE A 327 -2.15 -5.68 9.51
N LEU A 328 -2.69 -5.66 10.73
CA LEU A 328 -3.36 -4.50 11.29
C LEU A 328 -2.42 -3.29 11.36
N PHE A 329 -1.17 -3.47 11.81
CA PHE A 329 -0.20 -2.39 11.90
C PHE A 329 0.18 -1.83 10.52
N ALA A 330 0.46 -2.68 9.56
CA ALA A 330 0.71 -2.28 8.18
C ALA A 330 -0.51 -1.55 7.60
N GLY A 331 -1.69 -2.09 7.80
CA GLY A 331 -2.92 -1.53 7.29
C GLY A 331 -3.28 -0.16 7.87
N ILE A 332 -3.16 0.03 9.18
CA ILE A 332 -3.45 1.33 9.84
C ILE A 332 -2.51 2.41 9.31
N THR A 333 -1.21 2.12 9.21
CA THR A 333 -0.23 3.12 8.76
C THR A 333 -0.41 3.50 7.30
N SER A 334 -0.75 2.55 6.44
CA SER A 334 -1.09 2.81 5.03
C SER A 334 -2.39 3.60 4.90
N ALA A 335 -3.43 3.23 5.64
CA ALA A 335 -4.71 3.95 5.63
C ALA A 335 -4.58 5.42 6.03
N LEU A 336 -3.73 5.71 7.04
CA LEU A 336 -3.41 7.08 7.43
C LEU A 336 -2.72 7.83 6.28
N GLY A 337 -1.82 7.17 5.55
CA GLY A 337 -1.16 7.70 4.37
C GLY A 337 -2.15 8.09 3.27
N PHE A 338 -3.07 7.20 2.92
CA PHE A 338 -4.10 7.44 1.89
C PHE A 338 -5.10 8.54 2.27
N LEU A 339 -5.43 8.69 3.56
CA LEU A 339 -6.38 9.70 4.02
C LEU A 339 -5.77 11.13 4.02
N GLU A 340 -4.47 11.25 4.29
CA GLU A 340 -3.79 12.52 4.54
C GLU A 340 -3.85 13.52 3.36
N PRO A 341 -3.66 13.12 2.07
CA PRO A 341 -3.73 14.05 0.94
C PRO A 341 -5.07 14.78 0.84
N LEU A 342 -6.18 14.06 0.98
CA LEU A 342 -7.50 14.66 0.96
C LEU A 342 -7.74 15.51 2.20
N LEU A 343 -7.33 15.03 3.38
CA LEU A 343 -7.45 15.76 4.62
C LEU A 343 -6.73 17.12 4.55
N ASN A 344 -5.49 17.11 4.05
CA ASN A 344 -4.70 18.34 3.86
C ASN A 344 -5.35 19.27 2.83
N SER A 345 -5.89 18.73 1.73
CA SER A 345 -6.59 19.51 0.70
C SER A 345 -7.86 20.17 1.25
N VAL A 346 -8.65 19.46 2.07
CA VAL A 346 -9.83 19.99 2.74
C VAL A 346 -9.46 21.09 3.75
N CYS A 347 -8.39 20.92 4.53
CA CYS A 347 -7.89 21.95 5.44
C CYS A 347 -7.46 23.20 4.69
N ASP A 348 -6.65 23.05 3.63
CA ASP A 348 -6.13 24.18 2.85
C ASP A 348 -7.24 24.95 2.11
N LYS A 349 -8.23 24.25 1.51
CA LYS A 349 -9.28 24.88 0.71
C LYS A 349 -10.35 25.58 1.54
N PHE A 350 -10.83 24.91 2.58
CA PHE A 350 -11.97 25.38 3.36
C PHE A 350 -11.57 26.08 4.66
N GLY A 351 -10.28 26.12 4.99
CA GLY A 351 -9.80 26.70 6.25
C GLY A 351 -10.28 25.94 7.50
N PHE A 352 -10.66 24.67 7.36
CA PHE A 352 -11.13 23.86 8.47
C PHE A 352 -9.96 23.40 9.34
N THR A 353 -10.23 23.29 10.64
CA THR A 353 -9.25 22.65 11.54
C THR A 353 -9.09 21.18 11.17
N ARG A 354 -7.89 20.64 11.43
CA ARG A 354 -7.59 19.21 11.21
C ARG A 354 -8.62 18.28 11.86
N LYS A 355 -9.03 18.59 13.09
CA LYS A 355 -10.06 17.82 13.82
C LYS A 355 -11.39 17.80 13.08
N LYS A 356 -11.85 18.96 12.55
CA LYS A 356 -13.11 19.06 11.81
C LYS A 356 -13.03 18.28 10.49
N SER A 357 -11.94 18.45 9.73
CA SER A 357 -11.71 17.75 8.47
C SER A 357 -11.65 16.23 8.66
N ALA A 358 -10.89 15.75 9.64
CA ALA A 358 -10.81 14.34 9.97
C ALA A 358 -12.18 13.77 10.39
N SER A 359 -12.97 14.51 11.18
CA SER A 359 -14.31 14.05 11.61
C SER A 359 -15.27 13.92 10.43
N ILE A 360 -15.24 14.88 9.49
CA ILE A 360 -16.07 14.83 8.28
C ILE A 360 -15.66 13.66 7.40
N LEU A 361 -14.36 13.55 7.08
CA LEU A 361 -13.87 12.52 6.18
C LEU A 361 -14.05 11.12 6.76
N CYS A 362 -13.72 10.90 8.04
CA CYS A 362 -13.95 9.61 8.67
C CYS A 362 -15.44 9.25 8.77
N GLY A 363 -16.33 10.23 9.05
CA GLY A 363 -17.76 10.00 9.06
C GLY A 363 -18.33 9.63 7.68
N VAL A 364 -17.95 10.37 6.64
CA VAL A 364 -18.34 10.06 5.26
C VAL A 364 -17.75 8.73 4.80
N GLY A 365 -16.47 8.50 5.09
CA GLY A 365 -15.79 7.25 4.74
C GLY A 365 -16.43 6.04 5.42
N PHE A 366 -16.81 6.15 6.70
CA PHE A 366 -17.53 5.09 7.41
C PHE A 366 -18.86 4.76 6.71
N VAL A 367 -19.65 5.78 6.36
CA VAL A 367 -20.93 5.57 5.67
C VAL A 367 -20.73 4.87 4.33
N ILE A 368 -19.72 5.30 3.54
CA ILE A 368 -19.41 4.64 2.26
C ILE A 368 -18.92 3.20 2.51
N SER A 369 -18.06 2.98 3.50
CA SER A 369 -17.57 1.64 3.84
C SER A 369 -18.67 0.66 4.25
N MET A 370 -19.79 1.14 4.80
CA MET A 370 -20.93 0.28 5.15
C MET A 370 -21.51 -0.45 3.94
N PHE A 371 -21.44 0.12 2.73
CA PHE A 371 -21.89 -0.57 1.52
C PHE A 371 -21.07 -1.84 1.20
N PHE A 372 -19.84 -1.91 1.70
CA PHE A 372 -18.96 -3.06 1.53
C PHE A 372 -19.10 -4.09 2.68
N THR A 373 -20.08 -3.98 3.56
CA THR A 373 -20.30 -4.95 4.66
C THR A 373 -21.52 -5.84 4.45
N CYS A 374 -22.08 -5.85 3.25
CA CYS A 374 -23.21 -6.71 2.86
C CYS A 374 -22.73 -8.09 2.35
N GLY A 375 -23.64 -8.99 2.04
CA GLY A 375 -23.36 -10.37 1.64
C GLY A 375 -22.42 -10.53 0.42
N ILE A 376 -22.31 -9.52 -0.45
CA ILE A 376 -21.37 -9.49 -1.60
C ILE A 376 -20.04 -8.79 -1.29
N SER A 377 -19.71 -8.57 -0.04
CA SER A 377 -18.60 -7.71 0.42
C SER A 377 -17.27 -8.00 -0.28
N SER A 378 -16.80 -9.26 -0.25
CA SER A 378 -15.51 -9.63 -0.85
C SER A 378 -15.46 -9.36 -2.35
N TYR A 379 -16.55 -9.67 -3.07
CA TYR A 379 -16.66 -9.45 -4.51
C TYR A 379 -16.69 -7.95 -4.87
N LEU A 380 -17.43 -7.16 -4.08
CA LEU A 380 -17.51 -5.71 -4.29
C LEU A 380 -16.17 -5.02 -4.02
N VAL A 381 -15.43 -5.47 -3.00
CA VAL A 381 -14.07 -4.99 -2.71
C VAL A 381 -13.15 -5.24 -3.90
N GLU A 382 -13.14 -6.46 -4.47
CA GLU A 382 -12.28 -6.78 -5.61
C GLU A 382 -12.60 -5.96 -6.87
N ILE A 383 -13.89 -5.78 -7.18
CA ILE A 383 -14.30 -4.93 -8.32
C ILE A 383 -13.83 -3.50 -8.14
N VAL A 384 -14.12 -2.90 -6.99
CA VAL A 384 -13.80 -1.48 -6.74
C VAL A 384 -12.30 -1.28 -6.67
N ASP A 385 -11.55 -2.21 -6.04
CA ASP A 385 -10.09 -2.20 -6.02
C ASP A 385 -9.52 -2.20 -7.44
N GLY A 386 -9.99 -3.11 -8.30
CA GLY A 386 -9.59 -3.19 -9.70
C GLY A 386 -9.82 -1.87 -10.45
N PHE A 387 -11.05 -1.31 -10.37
CA PHE A 387 -11.35 -0.06 -11.07
C PHE A 387 -10.56 1.14 -10.59
N LEU A 388 -10.43 1.34 -9.29
CA LEU A 388 -9.73 2.51 -8.74
C LEU A 388 -8.22 2.45 -9.01
N ASN A 389 -7.61 1.29 -8.83
CA ASN A 389 -6.17 1.14 -8.98
C ASN A 389 -5.74 1.05 -10.44
N GLN A 390 -6.37 0.21 -11.24
CA GLN A 390 -5.92 -0.05 -12.62
C GLN A 390 -6.26 1.10 -13.57
N PHE A 391 -7.44 1.70 -13.44
CA PHE A 391 -7.85 2.77 -14.35
C PHE A 391 -7.62 4.17 -13.77
N GLY A 392 -7.99 4.40 -12.51
CA GLY A 392 -7.95 5.72 -11.90
C GLY A 392 -6.53 6.22 -11.66
N ILE A 393 -5.75 5.45 -10.91
CA ILE A 393 -4.44 5.89 -10.42
C ILE A 393 -3.42 5.94 -11.54
N LEU A 394 -3.35 4.94 -12.41
CA LEU A 394 -2.40 4.92 -13.55
C LEU A 394 -2.59 6.12 -14.47
N PHE A 395 -3.84 6.45 -14.80
CA PHE A 395 -4.13 7.63 -15.62
C PHE A 395 -3.66 8.93 -14.96
N LEU A 396 -3.87 9.08 -13.65
CA LEU A 396 -3.47 10.28 -12.93
C LEU A 396 -1.96 10.41 -12.77
N ILE A 397 -1.22 9.30 -12.67
CA ILE A 397 0.24 9.33 -12.66
C ILE A 397 0.78 9.84 -13.99
N ALA A 398 0.28 9.32 -15.11
CA ALA A 398 0.67 9.82 -16.44
C ALA A 398 0.39 11.32 -16.58
N LEU A 399 -0.77 11.76 -16.11
CA LEU A 399 -1.16 13.16 -16.14
C LEU A 399 -0.26 14.02 -15.23
N GLN A 400 0.14 13.52 -14.06
CA GLN A 400 1.13 14.20 -13.20
C GLN A 400 2.48 14.37 -13.88
N CYS A 401 2.98 13.33 -14.55
CA CYS A 401 4.24 13.42 -15.31
C CYS A 401 4.17 14.52 -16.40
N ILE A 402 3.03 14.63 -17.09
CA ILE A 402 2.81 15.67 -18.10
C ILE A 402 2.75 17.05 -17.45
N ILE A 403 1.94 17.22 -16.40
CA ILE A 403 1.77 18.53 -15.75
C ILE A 403 3.08 19.01 -15.13
N PHE A 404 3.77 18.17 -14.38
CA PHE A 404 4.99 18.58 -13.70
C PHE A 404 6.20 18.63 -14.65
N GLY A 405 6.33 17.62 -15.51
CA GLY A 405 7.45 17.54 -16.44
C GLY A 405 7.43 18.62 -17.53
N TRP A 406 6.26 18.88 -18.13
CA TRP A 406 6.16 19.74 -19.31
C TRP A 406 5.55 21.11 -19.04
N ILE A 407 4.55 21.20 -18.14
CA ILE A 407 3.82 22.46 -17.92
C ILE A 407 4.48 23.29 -16.81
N LEU A 408 4.79 22.67 -15.66
CA LEU A 408 5.50 23.34 -14.57
C LEU A 408 6.98 23.54 -14.90
N GLY A 409 7.61 22.53 -15.50
CA GLY A 409 9.05 22.45 -15.68
C GLY A 409 9.77 22.10 -14.37
N ILE A 410 10.41 20.94 -14.35
CA ILE A 410 11.05 20.42 -13.13
C ILE A 410 12.54 20.70 -13.04
N ASP A 411 13.10 21.42 -14.00
CA ASP A 411 14.53 21.72 -14.04
C ASP A 411 14.98 22.46 -12.77
N ASP A 412 14.16 23.38 -12.27
CA ASP A 412 14.40 24.11 -11.01
C ASP A 412 14.30 23.24 -9.75
N LEU A 413 13.77 22.02 -9.85
CA LEU A 413 13.74 21.08 -8.71
C LEU A 413 15.08 20.39 -8.50
N ILE A 414 15.96 20.35 -9.51
CA ILE A 414 17.27 19.68 -9.41
C ILE A 414 18.06 20.25 -8.23
N GLU A 415 18.12 21.57 -8.10
CA GLU A 415 18.83 22.23 -7.01
C GLU A 415 18.20 21.92 -5.65
N VAL A 416 16.87 21.96 -5.59
CA VAL A 416 16.11 21.69 -4.35
C VAL A 416 16.32 20.27 -3.86
N VAL A 417 16.20 19.26 -4.74
CA VAL A 417 16.31 17.85 -4.35
C VAL A 417 17.74 17.42 -4.04
N ASN A 418 18.72 18.06 -4.67
CA ASN A 418 20.13 17.77 -4.46
C ASN A 418 20.69 18.40 -3.18
N LYS A 419 20.00 19.39 -2.62
CA LYS A 419 20.46 20.10 -1.44
C LYS A 419 20.77 19.11 -0.30
N ASP A 420 21.98 19.19 0.22
CA ASP A 420 22.48 18.36 1.34
C ASP A 420 22.39 16.83 1.16
N SER A 421 22.07 16.36 -0.06
CA SER A 421 21.94 14.94 -0.39
C SER A 421 23.30 14.31 -0.75
N VAL A 422 23.50 13.03 -0.39
CA VAL A 422 24.73 12.27 -0.69
C VAL A 422 24.79 11.92 -2.19
N MET A 423 23.66 11.57 -2.78
CA MET A 423 23.55 11.32 -4.22
C MET A 423 22.87 12.50 -4.89
N HIS A 424 23.26 12.79 -6.14
CA HIS A 424 22.71 13.90 -6.90
C HIS A 424 22.02 13.39 -8.18
N VAL A 425 20.88 13.97 -8.49
CA VAL A 425 20.20 13.78 -9.78
C VAL A 425 20.54 14.93 -10.73
N GLY A 426 20.50 14.64 -12.03
CA GLY A 426 20.80 15.61 -13.07
C GLY A 426 19.77 15.55 -14.20
N LYS A 427 20.20 15.95 -15.42
CA LYS A 427 19.36 15.99 -16.62
C LYS A 427 18.73 14.62 -16.96
N LEU A 428 19.40 13.51 -16.63
CA LEU A 428 18.85 12.17 -16.84
C LEU A 428 17.53 11.98 -16.06
N TRP A 429 17.48 12.42 -14.80
CA TRP A 429 16.25 12.36 -14.00
C TRP A 429 15.11 13.15 -14.65
N VAL A 430 15.39 14.35 -15.13
CA VAL A 430 14.40 15.16 -15.86
C VAL A 430 13.92 14.45 -17.13
N THR A 431 14.84 13.81 -17.87
CA THR A 431 14.50 13.03 -19.07
C THR A 431 13.60 11.83 -18.74
N ILE A 432 13.88 11.12 -17.64
CA ILE A 432 13.04 10.01 -17.17
C ILE A 432 11.61 10.51 -16.89
N ILE A 433 11.46 11.58 -16.13
CA ILE A 433 10.14 12.13 -15.77
C ILE A 433 9.38 12.65 -16.99
N LYS A 434 10.07 13.35 -17.92
CA LYS A 434 9.42 13.98 -19.08
C LYS A 434 9.03 12.98 -20.17
N TYR A 435 9.85 11.96 -20.41
CA TYR A 435 9.73 11.12 -21.62
C TYR A 435 9.51 9.65 -21.32
N ILE A 436 10.24 9.07 -20.37
CA ILE A 436 10.16 7.63 -20.12
C ILE A 436 8.87 7.27 -19.37
N LEU A 437 8.58 7.95 -18.26
CA LEU A 437 7.43 7.61 -17.42
C LEU A 437 6.08 7.81 -18.12
N PRO A 438 5.78 8.93 -18.83
CA PRO A 438 4.49 9.05 -19.50
C PRO A 438 4.23 7.93 -20.52
N VAL A 439 5.26 7.49 -21.25
CA VAL A 439 5.16 6.42 -22.25
C VAL A 439 4.94 5.07 -21.55
N SER A 440 5.69 4.78 -20.50
CA SER A 440 5.53 3.53 -19.74
C SER A 440 4.10 3.36 -19.22
N TYR A 441 3.50 4.42 -18.70
CA TYR A 441 2.12 4.38 -18.18
C TYR A 441 1.05 4.18 -19.26
N THR A 442 1.24 4.71 -20.45
CA THR A 442 0.29 4.50 -21.57
C THR A 442 0.30 3.06 -22.07
N HIS A 443 1.47 2.41 -22.06
CA HIS A 443 1.59 0.99 -22.43
C HIS A 443 1.04 0.05 -21.35
N LEU A 444 1.24 0.34 -20.07
CA LEU A 444 0.63 -0.41 -18.95
C LEU A 444 -0.89 -0.51 -19.10
N ARG A 445 -1.55 0.58 -19.51
CA ARG A 445 -3.01 0.62 -19.69
C ARG A 445 -3.50 -0.23 -20.86
N ALA A 446 -2.78 -0.28 -21.96
CA ALA A 446 -3.21 -0.98 -23.18
C ALA A 446 -3.26 -2.51 -22.96
N HIS A 447 -2.32 -3.07 -22.21
CA HIS A 447 -2.24 -4.52 -21.96
C HIS A 447 -3.14 -5.03 -20.82
N GLU A 448 -3.39 -4.23 -19.77
CA GLU A 448 -4.32 -4.63 -18.71
C GLU A 448 -5.77 -4.67 -19.19
N THR A 449 -6.15 -3.85 -20.18
CA THR A 449 -7.51 -3.88 -20.77
C THR A 449 -7.75 -5.14 -21.59
N ASP A 450 -6.74 -5.67 -22.26
CA ASP A 450 -6.86 -6.88 -23.10
C ASP A 450 -6.97 -8.18 -22.26
N SER A 451 -6.58 -8.16 -21.01
CA SER A 451 -6.67 -9.33 -20.12
C SER A 451 -8.04 -9.50 -19.43
N TYR A 452 -8.95 -8.53 -19.57
CA TYR A 452 -10.30 -8.51 -18.97
C TYR A 452 -11.44 -8.51 -20.01
N LEU A 453 -11.13 -8.49 -21.33
CA LEU A 453 -12.07 -8.72 -22.43
C LEU A 453 -11.95 -10.17 -22.93
#